data_919468877ad08cca1d81e5bb5224ef42
#
_entry.id   919468877ad08cca1d81e5bb5224ef42
#
_cell.length_a   1.000
_cell.length_b   1.000
_cell.length_c   1.000
_cell.angle_alpha   90.00
_cell.angle_beta   90.00
_cell.angle_gamma   90.00
#
_symmetry.space_group_name_H-M   'P 1'
#
loop_
_entity.id
_entity.type
_entity.pdbx_description
1 polymer ?
#
loop_
_entity_poly.entity_id
_entity_poly.type
_entity_poly.pdbx_seq_one_letter_code
_entity_poly.pdbx_strand_id
1 'polypeptide(L)'
;MEITMGSLFDGIGGWCIAAQRNGAVPVWSSEIEPFCIEVTKKHFPNVMQLGDIKKIKGDKIPPVDIICAGSPCQDLSVAGKREGLKGERSGLFGTANDIVSDMLRATRGEYPKYFIWENVLGAFSSNKGRDFQAVLSEITQADIPMPRSGRWARSGMVRSKRCHLAWRVLDAQYWGCLLYTSPSPRD
;
A
#
# COMPACT_ATOMS: atom_id res chain seq x y z
N MET A 1 10.20 -18.01 -14.66
CA MET A 1 9.36 -17.98 -13.45
C MET A 1 8.46 -16.77 -13.59
N GLU A 2 7.14 -16.92 -13.53
CA GLU A 2 6.20 -15.79 -13.64
C GLU A 2 6.23 -14.99 -12.34
N ILE A 3 6.20 -13.66 -12.45
CA ILE A 3 6.10 -12.75 -11.29
C ILE A 3 4.64 -12.76 -10.83
N THR A 4 4.41 -13.01 -9.55
CA THR A 4 3.07 -13.06 -8.96
C THR A 4 2.76 -11.80 -8.15
N MET A 5 1.48 -11.41 -8.11
CA MET A 5 1.04 -10.20 -7.43
C MET A 5 -0.24 -10.44 -6.63
N GLY A 6 -0.29 -9.86 -5.43
CA GLY A 6 -1.50 -9.71 -4.62
C GLY A 6 -1.83 -8.24 -4.41
N SER A 7 -3.11 -7.90 -4.35
CA SER A 7 -3.51 -6.52 -4.13
C SER A 7 -4.40 -6.37 -2.90
N LEU A 8 -4.17 -5.28 -2.16
CA LEU A 8 -4.94 -4.86 -1.00
C LEU A 8 -5.63 -3.53 -1.33
N PHE A 9 -6.89 -3.38 -0.95
CA PHE A 9 -7.73 -2.23 -1.32
C PHE A 9 -7.85 -2.09 -2.84
N ASP A 10 -8.17 -3.20 -3.50
CA ASP A 10 -8.05 -3.34 -4.96
C ASP A 10 -9.03 -2.47 -5.78
N GLY A 11 -10.12 -2.02 -5.14
CA GLY A 11 -11.18 -1.31 -5.85
C GLY A 11 -11.74 -2.17 -6.97
N ILE A 12 -11.83 -1.60 -8.17
CA ILE A 12 -12.33 -2.28 -9.36
C ILE A 12 -11.26 -3.07 -10.14
N GLY A 13 -10.13 -3.40 -9.52
CA GLY A 13 -9.09 -4.22 -10.12
C GLY A 13 -7.97 -3.44 -10.84
N GLY A 14 -7.70 -2.22 -10.42
CA GLY A 14 -6.67 -1.37 -11.03
C GLY A 14 -5.28 -1.99 -10.96
N TRP A 15 -4.91 -2.57 -9.83
CA TRP A 15 -3.65 -3.28 -9.66
C TRP A 15 -3.59 -4.57 -10.48
N CYS A 16 -4.71 -5.31 -10.59
CA CYS A 16 -4.78 -6.51 -11.42
C CYS A 16 -4.55 -6.20 -12.90
N ILE A 17 -5.13 -5.10 -13.42
CA ILE A 17 -4.88 -4.62 -14.78
C ILE A 17 -3.41 -4.25 -14.96
N ALA A 18 -2.85 -3.50 -14.01
CA ALA A 18 -1.45 -3.09 -14.06
C ALA A 18 -0.50 -4.29 -14.06
N ALA A 19 -0.77 -5.30 -13.23
CA ALA A 19 0.00 -6.54 -13.20
C ALA A 19 0.01 -7.24 -14.57
N GLN A 20 -1.15 -7.53 -15.13
CA GLN A 20 -1.26 -8.21 -16.42
C GLN A 20 -0.56 -7.45 -17.56
N ARG A 21 -0.72 -6.12 -17.61
CA ARG A 21 -0.05 -5.28 -18.63
C ARG A 21 1.46 -5.30 -18.52
N ASN A 22 2.00 -5.61 -17.36
CA ASN A 22 3.44 -5.69 -17.12
C ASN A 22 3.96 -7.12 -16.98
N GLY A 23 3.19 -8.12 -17.40
CA GLY A 23 3.62 -9.52 -17.40
C GLY A 23 3.66 -10.19 -16.02
N ALA A 24 2.97 -9.62 -15.03
CA ALA A 24 2.78 -10.24 -13.74
C ALA A 24 1.39 -10.89 -13.65
N VAL A 25 1.28 -11.94 -12.84
CA VAL A 25 0.05 -12.70 -12.63
C VAL A 25 -0.61 -12.29 -11.32
N PRO A 26 -1.81 -11.67 -11.36
CA PRO A 26 -2.58 -11.41 -10.16
C PRO A 26 -3.12 -12.72 -9.59
N VAL A 27 -2.82 -13.00 -8.32
CA VAL A 27 -3.17 -14.24 -7.62
C VAL A 27 -4.38 -14.05 -6.70
N TRP A 28 -4.37 -12.96 -5.94
CA TRP A 28 -5.44 -12.64 -5.00
C TRP A 28 -5.63 -11.13 -4.86
N SER A 29 -6.84 -10.75 -4.45
CA SER A 29 -7.18 -9.36 -4.14
C SER A 29 -8.04 -9.27 -2.88
N SER A 30 -7.95 -8.14 -2.18
CA SER A 30 -8.76 -7.81 -1.01
C SER A 30 -9.52 -6.51 -1.26
N GLU A 31 -10.84 -6.59 -1.13
CA GLU A 31 -11.78 -5.48 -1.26
C GLU A 31 -13.02 -5.81 -0.44
N ILE A 32 -13.70 -4.78 0.09
CA ILE A 32 -14.94 -4.94 0.89
C ILE A 32 -16.20 -4.47 0.16
N GLU A 33 -16.02 -3.58 -0.84
CA GLU A 33 -17.15 -3.00 -1.57
C GLU A 33 -17.73 -4.04 -2.56
N PRO A 34 -19.00 -4.47 -2.38
CA PRO A 34 -19.56 -5.55 -3.20
C PRO A 34 -19.53 -5.26 -4.70
N PHE A 35 -19.83 -4.02 -5.11
CA PHE A 35 -19.77 -3.63 -6.52
C PHE A 35 -18.36 -3.81 -7.10
N CYS A 36 -17.34 -3.37 -6.38
CA CYS A 36 -15.94 -3.52 -6.80
C CYS A 36 -15.54 -4.99 -6.92
N ILE A 37 -15.96 -5.80 -5.96
CA ILE A 37 -15.70 -7.26 -5.96
C ILE A 37 -16.33 -7.92 -7.20
N GLU A 38 -17.57 -7.57 -7.55
CA GLU A 38 -18.24 -8.13 -8.73
C GLU A 38 -17.54 -7.71 -10.05
N VAL A 39 -17.08 -6.46 -10.13
CA VAL A 39 -16.29 -5.99 -11.28
C VAL A 39 -15.00 -6.80 -11.39
N THR A 40 -14.27 -6.96 -10.29
CA THR A 40 -13.00 -7.71 -10.28
C THR A 40 -13.23 -9.18 -10.64
N LYS A 41 -14.23 -9.84 -10.07
CA LYS A 41 -14.59 -11.23 -10.44
C LYS A 41 -14.91 -11.41 -11.90
N LYS A 42 -15.62 -10.44 -12.49
CA LYS A 42 -15.98 -10.49 -13.91
C LYS A 42 -14.76 -10.42 -14.83
N HIS A 43 -13.81 -9.53 -14.52
CA HIS A 43 -12.65 -9.28 -15.37
C HIS A 43 -11.45 -10.17 -15.04
N PHE A 44 -11.35 -10.65 -13.80
CA PHE A 44 -10.27 -11.48 -13.28
C PHE A 44 -10.83 -12.72 -12.56
N PRO A 45 -11.52 -13.63 -13.25
CA PRO A 45 -12.22 -14.76 -12.62
C PRO A 45 -11.29 -15.73 -11.89
N ASN A 46 -10.00 -15.73 -12.20
CA ASN A 46 -9.00 -16.59 -11.58
C ASN A 46 -8.33 -15.93 -10.35
N VAL A 47 -8.64 -14.67 -10.04
CA VAL A 47 -8.10 -13.99 -8.87
C VAL A 47 -8.92 -14.34 -7.63
N MET A 48 -8.26 -14.86 -6.62
CA MET A 48 -8.90 -15.21 -5.34
C MET A 48 -9.33 -13.94 -4.60
N GLN A 49 -10.64 -13.81 -4.31
CA GLN A 49 -11.17 -12.70 -3.52
C GLN A 49 -11.06 -13.01 -2.03
N LEU A 50 -10.28 -12.19 -1.29
CA LEU A 50 -10.02 -12.38 0.14
C LEU A 50 -10.98 -11.60 1.05
N GLY A 51 -11.73 -10.62 0.48
CA GLY A 51 -12.66 -9.79 1.23
C GLY A 51 -11.98 -8.79 2.17
N ASP A 52 -12.48 -8.68 3.40
CA ASP A 52 -12.05 -7.70 4.39
C ASP A 52 -10.60 -7.92 4.84
N ILE A 53 -9.75 -6.92 4.61
CA ILE A 53 -8.32 -6.96 4.97
C ILE A 53 -8.10 -7.28 6.46
N LYS A 54 -9.01 -6.86 7.35
CA LYS A 54 -8.91 -7.11 8.79
C LYS A 54 -9.02 -8.59 9.16
N LYS A 55 -9.53 -9.41 8.25
CA LYS A 55 -9.68 -10.86 8.42
C LYS A 55 -8.54 -11.66 7.78
N ILE A 56 -7.66 -11.00 7.04
CA ILE A 56 -6.56 -11.65 6.33
C ILE A 56 -5.39 -11.88 7.30
N LYS A 57 -4.82 -13.07 7.20
CA LYS A 57 -3.55 -13.44 7.83
C LYS A 57 -2.54 -13.72 6.74
N GLY A 58 -1.42 -12.99 6.73
CA GLY A 58 -0.42 -13.08 5.66
C GLY A 58 0.24 -14.46 5.55
N ASP A 59 0.24 -15.24 6.64
CA ASP A 59 0.75 -16.62 6.69
C ASP A 59 -0.27 -17.67 6.19
N LYS A 60 -1.51 -17.27 5.86
CA LYS A 60 -2.61 -18.15 5.42
C LYS A 60 -3.05 -17.92 3.98
N ILE A 61 -2.44 -16.97 3.28
CA ILE A 61 -2.73 -16.68 1.89
C ILE A 61 -1.56 -17.09 1.00
N PRO A 62 -1.79 -17.37 -0.29
CA PRO A 62 -0.71 -17.72 -1.20
C PRO A 62 0.40 -16.67 -1.21
N PRO A 63 1.68 -17.05 -1.05
CA PRO A 63 2.79 -16.11 -1.16
C PRO A 63 2.91 -15.57 -2.59
N VAL A 64 3.28 -14.30 -2.72
CA VAL A 64 3.42 -13.60 -4.00
C VAL A 64 4.68 -12.75 -4.02
N ASP A 65 5.23 -12.50 -5.21
CA ASP A 65 6.43 -11.67 -5.37
C ASP A 65 6.18 -10.21 -5.01
N ILE A 66 4.99 -9.70 -5.34
CA ILE A 66 4.63 -8.29 -5.16
C ILE A 66 3.31 -8.19 -4.39
N ILE A 67 3.28 -7.36 -3.36
CA ILE A 67 2.03 -6.91 -2.74
C ILE A 67 1.86 -5.42 -3.06
N CYS A 68 0.70 -5.07 -3.64
CA CYS A 68 0.30 -3.68 -3.88
C CYS A 68 -0.81 -3.28 -2.90
N ALA A 69 -0.78 -2.04 -2.41
CA ALA A 69 -1.79 -1.51 -1.51
C ALA A 69 -2.06 -0.03 -1.77
N GLY A 70 -3.30 0.36 -2.02
CA GLY A 70 -3.78 1.73 -2.07
C GLY A 70 -4.67 2.02 -0.87
N SER A 71 -4.08 2.22 0.32
CA SER A 71 -4.86 2.39 1.54
C SER A 71 -5.60 3.73 1.57
N PRO A 72 -6.82 3.81 2.13
CA PRO A 72 -7.54 5.06 2.31
C PRO A 72 -6.70 6.10 3.05
N CYS A 73 -6.71 7.35 2.56
CA CYS A 73 -5.90 8.44 3.12
C CYS A 73 -6.32 8.88 4.52
N GLN A 74 -7.55 8.58 4.93
CA GLN A 74 -8.08 8.93 6.25
C GLN A 74 -7.44 8.12 7.40
N ASP A 75 -6.79 7.00 7.10
CA ASP A 75 -6.21 6.10 8.09
C ASP A 75 -4.71 6.31 8.33
N LEU A 76 -4.12 7.42 7.84
CA LEU A 76 -2.71 7.74 8.07
C LEU A 76 -2.40 8.23 9.49
N SER A 77 -3.38 8.38 10.37
CA SER A 77 -3.15 8.79 11.78
C SER A 77 -2.49 7.66 12.60
N VAL A 78 -1.36 7.17 12.11
CA VAL A 78 -0.48 6.22 12.82
C VAL A 78 0.15 6.87 14.06
N ALA A 79 0.10 8.21 14.17
CA ALA A 79 0.76 8.97 15.22
C ALA A 79 -0.04 9.09 16.55
N GLY A 80 -1.25 8.53 16.63
CA GLY A 80 -2.08 8.55 17.85
C GLY A 80 -1.85 7.33 18.71
N LYS A 81 -0.96 7.46 19.71
CA LYS A 81 -0.66 6.53 20.81
C LYS A 81 0.48 5.55 20.57
N ARG A 82 1.70 6.06 20.71
CA ARG A 82 2.82 5.27 21.25
C ARG A 82 2.60 5.03 22.74
N GLU A 83 1.66 4.21 23.11
CA GLU A 83 1.59 3.59 24.42
C GLU A 83 2.05 2.15 24.28
N GLY A 84 3.36 1.94 24.56
CA GLY A 84 3.96 0.63 24.84
C GLY A 84 3.95 -0.39 23.69
N LEU A 85 4.82 -1.38 23.78
CA LEU A 85 5.01 -2.53 22.90
C LEU A 85 3.77 -3.45 22.72
N LYS A 86 2.56 -3.03 23.15
CA LYS A 86 1.28 -3.75 23.08
C LYS A 86 0.11 -2.92 22.53
N GLY A 87 0.35 -1.68 22.02
CA GLY A 87 -0.70 -0.89 21.39
C GLY A 87 -1.16 -1.57 20.09
N GLU A 88 -2.46 -1.81 19.95
CA GLU A 88 -3.07 -2.22 18.68
C GLU A 88 -2.60 -1.24 17.60
N ARG A 89 -1.98 -1.78 16.54
CA ARG A 89 -1.61 -1.02 15.35
C ARG A 89 -2.90 -0.57 14.67
N SER A 90 -3.34 0.63 15.04
CA SER A 90 -4.61 1.17 14.59
C SER A 90 -4.44 1.81 13.22
N GLY A 91 -5.04 1.20 12.21
CA GLY A 91 -5.12 1.73 10.86
C GLY A 91 -4.99 0.65 9.80
N LEU A 92 -5.65 0.86 8.67
CA LEU A 92 -5.64 -0.10 7.55
C LEU A 92 -4.24 -0.26 6.95
N PHE A 93 -3.40 0.79 6.99
CA PHE A 93 -1.99 0.70 6.62
C PHE A 93 -1.21 -0.27 7.52
N GLY A 94 -1.40 -0.19 8.84
CA GLY A 94 -0.79 -1.12 9.79
C GLY A 94 -1.18 -2.57 9.50
N THR A 95 -2.47 -2.79 9.22
CA THR A 95 -2.97 -4.13 8.82
C THR A 95 -2.29 -4.63 7.54
N ALA A 96 -2.11 -3.77 6.53
CA ALA A 96 -1.41 -4.15 5.30
C ALA A 96 0.07 -4.52 5.58
N ASN A 97 0.76 -3.74 6.43
CA ASN A 97 2.14 -4.02 6.82
C ASN A 97 2.26 -5.29 7.68
N ASP A 98 1.24 -5.61 8.49
CA ASP A 98 1.19 -6.88 9.24
C ASP A 98 1.06 -8.08 8.30
N ILE A 99 0.21 -8.01 7.26
CA ILE A 99 0.08 -9.05 6.23
C ILE A 99 1.43 -9.30 5.53
N VAL A 100 2.14 -8.24 5.14
CA VAL A 100 3.50 -8.34 4.57
C VAL A 100 4.46 -9.00 5.55
N SER A 101 4.43 -8.59 6.81
CA SER A 101 5.31 -9.12 7.85
C SER A 101 5.04 -10.59 8.18
N ASP A 102 3.77 -11.00 8.19
CA ASP A 102 3.35 -12.38 8.40
C ASP A 102 3.80 -13.28 7.25
N MET A 103 3.63 -12.82 6.00
CA MET A 103 4.08 -13.55 4.81
C MET A 103 5.62 -13.70 4.81
N LEU A 104 6.37 -12.63 5.06
CA LEU A 104 7.83 -12.69 5.19
C LEU A 104 8.27 -13.69 6.25
N ARG A 105 7.59 -13.72 7.41
CA ARG A 105 7.91 -14.64 8.49
C ARG A 105 7.61 -16.08 8.10
N ALA A 106 6.45 -16.33 7.49
CA ALA A 106 6.03 -17.67 7.06
C ALA A 106 6.92 -18.25 5.96
N THR A 107 7.43 -17.40 5.08
CA THR A 107 8.29 -17.78 3.96
C THR A 107 9.80 -17.63 4.25
N ARG A 108 10.18 -17.38 5.50
CA ARG A 108 11.58 -17.15 5.91
C ARG A 108 12.27 -16.01 5.15
N GLY A 109 11.50 -14.99 4.78
CA GLY A 109 11.99 -13.79 4.08
C GLY A 109 11.98 -13.91 2.55
N GLU A 110 11.44 -14.99 1.99
CA GLU A 110 11.42 -15.20 0.55
C GLU A 110 10.33 -14.37 -0.16
N TYR A 111 9.16 -14.21 0.47
CA TYR A 111 8.01 -13.48 -0.06
C TYR A 111 7.39 -12.55 0.98
N PRO A 112 6.84 -11.37 0.54
CA PRO A 112 6.98 -10.80 -0.78
C PRO A 112 8.38 -10.20 -1.01
N LYS A 113 8.80 -10.11 -2.28
CA LYS A 113 10.04 -9.40 -2.66
C LYS A 113 9.86 -7.90 -2.69
N TYR A 114 8.64 -7.46 -3.05
CA TYR A 114 8.31 -6.04 -3.15
C TYR A 114 6.97 -5.75 -2.47
N PHE A 115 6.94 -4.65 -1.74
CA PHE A 115 5.70 -4.04 -1.24
C PHE A 115 5.57 -2.64 -1.84
N ILE A 116 4.50 -2.40 -2.59
CA ILE A 116 4.19 -1.12 -3.23
C ILE A 116 3.00 -0.52 -2.49
N TRP A 117 3.23 0.63 -1.88
CA TRP A 117 2.17 1.39 -1.22
C TRP A 117 1.90 2.69 -1.98
N GLU A 118 0.67 2.87 -2.43
CA GLU A 118 0.19 4.08 -3.09
C GLU A 118 -0.63 4.92 -2.12
N ASN A 119 -0.46 6.24 -2.19
CA ASN A 119 -1.28 7.18 -1.43
C ASN A 119 -1.26 8.57 -2.05
N VAL A 120 -2.18 9.44 -1.59
CA VAL A 120 -2.27 10.83 -2.06
C VAL A 120 -1.11 11.68 -1.55
N LEU A 121 -0.81 12.78 -2.26
CA LEU A 121 0.27 13.71 -1.91
C LEU A 121 0.15 14.28 -0.49
N GLY A 122 -1.09 14.39 0.02
CA GLY A 122 -1.36 14.84 1.39
C GLY A 122 -0.68 14.02 2.49
N ALA A 123 -0.31 12.77 2.20
CA ALA A 123 0.44 11.93 3.13
C ALA A 123 1.74 12.59 3.63
N PHE A 124 2.42 13.37 2.78
CA PHE A 124 3.66 14.07 3.15
C PHE A 124 3.49 15.23 4.12
N SER A 125 2.29 15.81 4.21
CA SER A 125 1.99 16.98 5.03
C SER A 125 1.11 16.66 6.25
N SER A 126 0.46 15.51 6.26
CA SER A 126 -0.38 15.05 7.37
C SER A 126 0.38 15.12 8.68
N ASN A 127 -0.24 15.70 9.72
CA ASN A 127 0.36 15.89 11.04
C ASN A 127 1.78 16.52 10.98
N LYS A 128 1.93 17.57 10.13
CA LYS A 128 3.24 18.24 9.88
C LYS A 128 4.31 17.27 9.36
N GLY A 129 3.93 16.27 8.57
CA GLY A 129 4.82 15.25 8.02
C GLY A 129 5.16 14.07 8.95
N ARG A 130 4.62 14.06 10.16
CA ARG A 130 4.90 13.00 11.15
C ARG A 130 4.26 11.68 10.80
N ASP A 131 3.11 11.70 10.10
CA ASP A 131 2.43 10.48 9.69
C ASP A 131 3.26 9.74 8.62
N PHE A 132 3.85 10.45 7.67
CA PHE A 132 4.76 9.84 6.71
C PHE A 132 6.06 9.34 7.38
N GLN A 133 6.60 10.09 8.36
CA GLN A 133 7.71 9.61 9.19
C GLN A 133 7.38 8.27 9.84
N ALA A 134 6.17 8.15 10.43
CA ALA A 134 5.73 6.93 11.08
C ALA A 134 5.62 5.76 10.09
N VAL A 135 5.06 5.99 8.89
CA VAL A 135 5.02 5.00 7.81
C VAL A 135 6.42 4.51 7.46
N LEU A 136 7.37 5.42 7.23
CA LEU A 136 8.74 5.05 6.91
C LEU A 136 9.38 4.23 8.03
N SER A 137 9.21 4.66 9.28
CA SER A 137 9.76 3.97 10.46
C SER A 137 9.14 2.58 10.63
N GLU A 138 7.85 2.44 10.37
CA GLU A 138 7.15 1.17 10.50
C GLU A 138 7.58 0.15 9.45
N ILE A 139 7.67 0.55 8.18
CA ILE A 139 8.13 -0.34 7.11
C ILE A 139 9.59 -0.73 7.33
N THR A 140 10.45 0.22 7.66
CA THR A 140 11.90 -0.01 7.75
C THR A 140 12.35 -0.60 9.07
N GLN A 141 11.48 -0.54 10.10
CA GLN A 141 11.80 -0.88 11.51
C GLN A 141 13.03 -0.11 12.01
N ALA A 142 13.18 1.14 11.55
CA ALA A 142 14.27 2.03 11.91
C ALA A 142 13.73 3.38 12.39
N ASP A 143 14.52 4.08 13.21
CA ASP A 143 14.20 5.45 13.60
C ASP A 143 14.55 6.38 12.44
N ILE A 144 13.54 6.99 11.83
CA ILE A 144 13.69 7.88 10.69
C ILE A 144 13.54 9.33 11.19
N PRO A 145 14.59 10.16 11.14
CA PRO A 145 14.47 11.54 11.56
C PRO A 145 13.64 12.36 10.59
N MET A 146 12.93 13.36 11.12
CA MET A 146 12.30 14.37 10.28
C MET A 146 13.36 15.14 9.47
N PRO A 147 13.08 15.49 8.21
CA PRO A 147 13.96 16.35 7.45
C PRO A 147 14.19 17.70 8.15
N ARG A 148 15.40 18.25 8.08
CA ARG A 148 15.74 19.54 8.69
C ARG A 148 14.85 20.69 8.19
N SER A 149 14.37 20.60 6.96
CA SER A 149 13.42 21.57 6.35
C SER A 149 11.99 21.46 6.92
N GLY A 150 11.67 20.45 7.74
CA GLY A 150 10.32 20.13 8.18
C GLY A 150 9.40 19.61 7.08
N ARG A 151 9.92 19.34 5.89
CA ARG A 151 9.14 18.88 4.71
C ARG A 151 9.83 17.71 4.04
N TRP A 152 9.05 16.71 3.65
CA TRP A 152 9.54 15.59 2.87
C TRP A 152 9.79 16.00 1.41
N ALA A 153 10.87 15.51 0.84
CA ALA A 153 11.16 15.68 -0.58
C ALA A 153 10.18 14.83 -1.41
N ARG A 154 9.94 15.23 -2.66
CA ARG A 154 9.05 14.50 -3.60
C ARG A 154 9.59 13.12 -4.00
N SER A 155 10.84 12.84 -3.74
CA SER A 155 11.48 11.54 -3.89
C SER A 155 12.57 11.37 -2.85
N GLY A 156 12.82 10.13 -2.45
CA GLY A 156 13.88 9.79 -1.52
C GLY A 156 14.03 8.30 -1.33
N MET A 157 15.00 7.92 -0.52
CA MET A 157 15.29 6.54 -0.21
C MET A 157 15.80 6.40 1.23
N VAL A 158 15.41 5.30 1.86
CA VAL A 158 15.95 4.84 3.14
C VAL A 158 16.46 3.42 2.96
N ARG A 159 17.65 3.16 3.48
CA ARG A 159 18.21 1.81 3.56
C ARG A 159 18.26 1.39 5.02
N SER A 160 17.63 0.28 5.35
CA SER A 160 17.66 -0.32 6.69
C SER A 160 18.17 -1.75 6.63
N LYS A 161 18.36 -2.37 7.80
CA LYS A 161 18.69 -3.80 7.88
C LYS A 161 17.52 -4.69 7.40
N ARG A 162 16.29 -4.18 7.47
CA ARG A 162 15.09 -4.92 7.08
C ARG A 162 14.81 -4.85 5.59
N CYS A 163 14.86 -3.64 5.01
CA CYS A 163 14.53 -3.42 3.61
C CYS A 163 15.16 -2.14 3.07
N HIS A 164 15.13 -2.02 1.74
CA HIS A 164 15.36 -0.76 1.04
C HIS A 164 13.99 -0.18 0.66
N LEU A 165 13.72 1.03 1.13
CA LEU A 165 12.49 1.75 0.85
C LEU A 165 12.81 2.98 0.00
N ALA A 166 12.08 3.17 -1.08
CA ALA A 166 12.14 4.38 -1.89
C ALA A 166 10.73 4.94 -2.08
N TRP A 167 10.62 6.26 -2.17
CA TRP A 167 9.35 6.92 -2.49
C TRP A 167 9.53 7.93 -3.62
N ARG A 168 8.45 8.16 -4.36
CA ARG A 168 8.40 9.11 -5.45
C ARG A 168 6.99 9.63 -5.64
N VAL A 169 6.85 10.94 -5.86
CA VAL A 169 5.61 11.52 -6.35
C VAL A 169 5.49 11.26 -7.84
N LEU A 170 4.39 10.64 -8.23
CA LEU A 170 3.99 10.45 -9.63
C LEU A 170 2.70 11.23 -9.84
N ASP A 171 2.73 12.17 -10.76
CA ASP A 171 1.55 12.97 -11.09
C ASP A 171 0.83 12.30 -12.27
N ALA A 172 -0.39 11.83 -12.01
CA ALA A 172 -1.18 11.05 -12.95
C ALA A 172 -1.43 11.77 -14.29
N GLN A 173 -1.43 13.12 -14.31
CA GLN A 173 -1.60 13.88 -15.56
C GLN A 173 -0.53 13.56 -16.61
N TYR A 174 0.69 13.26 -16.18
CA TYR A 174 1.79 12.90 -17.09
C TYR A 174 1.76 11.43 -17.53
N TRP A 175 0.77 10.66 -17.05
CA TRP A 175 0.62 9.23 -17.31
C TRP A 175 -0.71 8.90 -18.01
N GLY A 176 -1.30 9.89 -18.70
CA GLY A 176 -2.52 9.73 -19.47
C GLY A 176 -3.82 9.79 -18.66
N CYS A 177 -3.76 10.18 -17.40
CA CYS A 177 -4.97 10.44 -16.63
C CYS A 177 -5.60 11.76 -17.11
N LEU A 178 -6.88 11.71 -17.51
CA LEU A 178 -7.67 12.89 -17.83
C LEU A 178 -8.03 13.61 -16.53
N LEU A 179 -7.29 14.67 -16.21
CA LEU A 179 -7.67 15.57 -15.14
C LEU A 179 -8.77 16.50 -15.64
N TYR A 180 -9.78 16.70 -14.82
CA TYR A 180 -10.88 17.61 -15.12
C TYR A 180 -10.36 19.05 -15.09
N THR A 181 -10.23 19.68 -16.25
CA THR A 181 -9.77 21.05 -16.40
C THR A 181 -10.90 22.01 -16.71
N SER A 182 -12.17 21.57 -16.69
CA SER A 182 -13.32 22.46 -16.83
C SER A 182 -13.43 23.38 -15.61
N PRO A 183 -13.66 24.68 -15.80
CA PRO A 183 -13.99 25.55 -14.68
C PRO A 183 -15.22 25.02 -13.96
N SER A 184 -15.18 25.05 -12.64
CA SER A 184 -16.32 24.67 -11.81
C SER A 184 -17.50 25.58 -12.15
N PRO A 185 -18.74 25.05 -12.27
CA PRO A 185 -19.92 25.91 -12.46
C PRO A 185 -20.17 26.88 -11.30
N ARG A 186 -19.27 26.96 -10.33
CA ARG A 186 -19.34 27.82 -9.14
C ARG A 186 -18.30 28.93 -9.13
N ASP A 187 -17.52 29.09 -10.17
CA ASP A 187 -16.57 30.19 -10.33
C ASP A 187 -17.19 31.35 -11.10
#